data_ebbfb7d95dd664c02cbfc442f82ffd54
#
_entry.id   ebbfb7d95dd664c02cbfc442f82ffd54
#
_cell.length_a   1.000
_cell.length_b   1.000
_cell.length_c   1.000
_cell.angle_alpha   90.00
_cell.angle_beta   90.00
_cell.angle_gamma   90.00
#
_symmetry.space_group_name_H-M   'P 1'
#
loop_
_entity.id
_entity.type
_entity.pdbx_description
1 polymer ?
#
loop_
_entity_poly.entity_id
_entity_poly.type
_entity_poly.pdbx_seq_one_letter_code
_entity_poly.pdbx_strand_id
1 'polypeptide(L)'
;MELIIRVPGSCGEIMQGYWQGEPFLVTCPIDRYSTVTVRSGTGRLVGGGAKAKRAFSLALTYCRVSELPYDFYLTSDLPEGKGMASSSADICAVLAAVGFVLGRPLREQEIGRLAASIEPTDGIFCRGMAVMEPDTGRIKAVFSQVPKLSIAVFDSGGIVDTVAFHGKGRRRRKPDSKAIAAGMALLQDPLTAENLGRAATYSALANQVLLEKPDFPAFVERALQKPCVVGVNTAHSGTFAGVFFTEGEGLDVRADIVRPLTAAFPDWTYVDTVRLQEGGIFMERR
;
A
#
# COMPACT_ATOMS: atom_id res chain seq x y z
N MET A 1 29.11 6.94 -9.64
CA MET A 1 28.40 6.01 -8.74
C MET A 1 26.94 6.45 -8.68
N GLU A 2 26.05 5.58 -9.06
CA GLU A 2 24.62 5.81 -9.01
C GLU A 2 24.02 4.87 -7.94
N LEU A 3 23.18 5.41 -7.07
CA LEU A 3 22.44 4.63 -6.08
C LEU A 3 20.97 4.72 -6.42
N ILE A 4 20.33 3.57 -6.54
CA ILE A 4 18.88 3.46 -6.82
C ILE A 4 18.21 2.85 -5.62
N ILE A 5 17.20 3.54 -5.08
CA ILE A 5 16.35 3.09 -3.98
C ILE A 5 14.93 2.95 -4.50
N ARG A 6 14.33 1.78 -4.31
CA ARG A 6 12.94 1.50 -4.68
C ARG A 6 12.15 1.09 -3.44
N VAL A 7 10.96 1.66 -3.29
CA VAL A 7 9.98 1.28 -2.28
C VAL A 7 8.68 0.92 -3.01
N PRO A 8 8.08 -0.25 -2.74
CA PRO A 8 6.85 -0.65 -3.41
C PRO A 8 5.68 0.24 -3.01
N GLY A 9 4.66 0.27 -3.85
CA GLY A 9 3.34 0.74 -3.47
C GLY A 9 2.51 -0.36 -2.81
N SER A 10 1.24 -0.06 -2.60
CA SER A 10 0.23 -0.98 -2.08
C SER A 10 -0.98 -1.01 -3.01
N CYS A 11 -1.65 -2.13 -3.15
CA CYS A 11 -2.98 -2.16 -3.77
C CYS A 11 -4.04 -2.17 -2.68
N GLY A 12 -4.43 -0.98 -2.19
CA GLY A 12 -5.25 -0.89 -0.99
C GLY A 12 -4.59 -1.53 0.22
N GLU A 13 -5.39 -2.05 1.14
CA GLU A 13 -4.93 -2.76 2.34
C GLU A 13 -5.52 -4.17 2.37
N ILE A 14 -4.75 -5.14 2.92
CA ILE A 14 -5.30 -6.47 3.23
C ILE A 14 -6.34 -6.33 4.33
N MET A 15 -5.99 -5.60 5.38
CA MET A 15 -6.94 -5.30 6.46
C MET A 15 -6.71 -3.91 7.03
N GLN A 16 -7.80 -3.28 7.48
CA GLN A 16 -7.73 -2.04 8.25
C GLN A 16 -8.89 -1.96 9.24
N GLY A 17 -8.63 -1.36 10.39
CA GLY A 17 -9.68 -1.14 11.40
C GLY A 17 -9.12 -0.89 12.79
N TYR A 18 -9.83 -1.43 13.77
CA TYR A 18 -9.42 -1.44 15.18
C TYR A 18 -9.31 -2.89 15.65
N TRP A 19 -8.18 -3.22 16.24
CA TRP A 19 -7.94 -4.51 16.85
C TRP A 19 -7.37 -4.32 18.25
N GLN A 20 -7.99 -4.96 19.25
CA GLN A 20 -7.64 -4.77 20.66
C GLN A 20 -7.66 -3.30 21.10
N GLY A 21 -8.59 -2.51 20.54
CA GLY A 21 -8.76 -1.10 20.87
C GLY A 21 -7.81 -0.13 20.16
N GLU A 22 -6.82 -0.61 19.41
CA GLU A 22 -5.84 0.19 18.70
C GLU A 22 -6.10 0.18 17.17
N PRO A 23 -5.85 1.31 16.48
CA PRO A 23 -5.92 1.33 15.02
C PRO A 23 -4.81 0.45 14.43
N PHE A 24 -5.10 -0.19 13.31
CA PHE A 24 -4.13 -0.96 12.55
C PHE A 24 -4.47 -0.98 11.07
N LEU A 25 -3.47 -1.25 10.28
CA LEU A 25 -3.60 -1.73 8.90
C LEU A 25 -2.63 -2.88 8.65
N VAL A 26 -2.98 -3.73 7.67
CA VAL A 26 -2.09 -4.74 7.09
C VAL A 26 -1.87 -4.35 5.65
N THR A 27 -0.61 -4.12 5.29
CA THR A 27 -0.22 -3.65 3.95
C THR A 27 -0.51 -4.70 2.87
N CYS A 28 -0.63 -4.24 1.63
CA CYS A 28 -0.75 -5.08 0.43
C CYS A 28 0.32 -4.68 -0.60
N PRO A 29 1.62 -4.95 -0.34
CA PRO A 29 2.69 -4.47 -1.21
C PRO A 29 2.61 -5.09 -2.60
N ILE A 30 2.91 -4.28 -3.63
CA ILE A 30 2.79 -4.68 -5.04
C ILE A 30 4.07 -4.38 -5.83
N ASP A 31 4.20 -4.99 -7.01
CA ASP A 31 5.31 -4.82 -7.95
C ASP A 31 5.25 -3.51 -8.78
N ARG A 32 4.84 -2.40 -8.14
CA ARG A 32 4.93 -1.03 -8.65
C ARG A 32 5.63 -0.18 -7.62
N TYR A 33 6.47 0.77 -8.05
CA TYR A 33 7.45 1.37 -7.16
C TYR A 33 7.47 2.88 -7.24
N SER A 34 7.84 3.50 -6.13
CA SER A 34 8.46 4.79 -6.10
C SER A 34 9.98 4.60 -6.06
N THR A 35 10.71 5.34 -6.89
CA THR A 35 12.15 5.17 -7.14
C THR A 35 12.88 6.47 -6.92
N VAL A 36 13.91 6.46 -6.07
CA VAL A 36 14.88 7.57 -5.93
C VAL A 36 16.20 7.15 -6.51
N THR A 37 16.64 7.87 -7.56
CA THR A 37 17.98 7.74 -8.12
C THR A 37 18.87 8.85 -7.57
N VAL A 38 20.00 8.48 -6.97
CA VAL A 38 20.94 9.43 -6.36
C VAL A 38 22.21 9.50 -7.21
N ARG A 39 22.62 10.72 -7.56
CA ARG A 39 23.82 11.03 -8.34
C ARG A 39 24.60 12.16 -7.68
N SER A 40 25.87 12.32 -8.02
CA SER A 40 26.65 13.50 -7.61
C SER A 40 25.91 14.78 -7.99
N GLY A 41 25.87 15.75 -7.08
CA GLY A 41 25.07 16.96 -7.28
C GLY A 41 25.25 17.98 -6.17
N THR A 42 24.25 18.78 -5.92
CA THR A 42 24.27 19.95 -5.03
C THR A 42 23.25 19.87 -3.87
N GLY A 43 22.72 18.70 -3.58
CA GLY A 43 21.83 18.50 -2.45
C GLY A 43 20.35 18.77 -2.76
N ARG A 44 19.90 18.56 -4.00
CA ARG A 44 18.52 18.84 -4.40
C ARG A 44 17.68 17.58 -4.53
N LEU A 45 16.42 17.69 -4.14
CA LEU A 45 15.39 16.72 -4.53
C LEU A 45 14.67 17.24 -5.77
N VAL A 46 14.72 16.46 -6.86
CA VAL A 46 14.04 16.72 -8.13
C VAL A 46 12.89 15.73 -8.27
N GLY A 47 11.71 16.22 -8.60
CA GLY A 47 10.47 15.43 -8.63
C GLY A 47 9.79 15.34 -7.26
N GLY A 48 8.67 14.64 -7.25
CA GLY A 48 7.82 14.45 -6.07
C GLY A 48 7.04 15.70 -5.61
N GLY A 49 6.01 15.47 -4.83
CA GLY A 49 5.15 16.51 -4.26
C GLY A 49 5.69 17.13 -2.98
N ALA A 50 4.87 17.97 -2.35
CA ALA A 50 5.23 18.68 -1.11
C ALA A 50 5.62 17.74 0.04
N LYS A 51 5.00 16.57 0.14
CA LYS A 51 5.28 15.58 1.19
C LYS A 51 6.66 14.93 1.01
N ALA A 52 7.05 14.60 -0.23
CA ALA A 52 8.39 14.10 -0.53
C ALA A 52 9.48 15.15 -0.21
N LYS A 53 9.24 16.43 -0.52
CA LYS A 53 10.12 17.53 -0.14
C LYS A 53 10.24 17.69 1.37
N ARG A 54 9.12 17.55 2.09
CA ARG A 54 9.11 17.56 3.56
C ARG A 54 9.90 16.36 4.11
N ALA A 55 9.76 15.17 3.53
CA ALA A 55 10.52 13.98 3.90
C ALA A 55 12.03 14.18 3.73
N PHE A 56 12.43 14.80 2.62
CA PHE A 56 13.84 15.14 2.36
C PHE A 56 14.42 16.06 3.44
N SER A 57 13.75 17.19 3.73
CA SER A 57 14.18 18.12 4.77
C SER A 57 14.20 17.46 6.16
N LEU A 58 13.20 16.62 6.46
CA LEU A 58 13.12 15.88 7.72
C LEU A 58 14.26 14.87 7.86
N ALA A 59 14.61 14.16 6.78
CA ALA A 59 15.73 13.22 6.76
C ALA A 59 17.08 13.92 7.03
N LEU A 60 17.33 15.05 6.39
CA LEU A 60 18.54 15.87 6.62
C LEU A 60 18.63 16.29 8.09
N THR A 61 17.55 16.84 8.63
CA THR A 61 17.46 17.26 10.04
C THR A 61 17.70 16.09 11.00
N TYR A 62 17.06 14.96 10.74
CA TYR A 62 17.20 13.76 11.57
C TYR A 62 18.62 13.19 11.54
N CYS A 63 19.26 13.23 10.39
CA CYS A 63 20.65 12.82 10.21
C CYS A 63 21.67 13.89 10.62
N ARG A 64 21.22 15.11 11.01
CA ARG A 64 22.06 16.27 11.40
C ARG A 64 23.02 16.71 10.31
N VAL A 65 22.52 16.76 9.06
CA VAL A 65 23.28 17.20 7.89
C VAL A 65 22.54 18.37 7.25
N SER A 66 23.25 19.42 6.87
CA SER A 66 22.68 20.60 6.20
C SER A 66 22.73 20.49 4.67
N GLU A 67 23.77 19.84 4.14
CA GLU A 67 24.03 19.74 2.71
C GLU A 67 24.55 18.34 2.36
N LEU A 68 24.27 17.90 1.14
CA LEU A 68 24.75 16.65 0.58
C LEU A 68 25.34 16.91 -0.81
N PRO A 69 26.49 16.30 -1.18
CA PRO A 69 27.07 16.42 -2.52
C PRO A 69 26.37 15.50 -3.53
N TYR A 70 25.04 15.33 -3.41
CA TYR A 70 24.22 14.44 -4.23
C TYR A 70 22.90 15.08 -4.57
N ASP A 71 22.41 14.91 -5.80
CA ASP A 71 21.03 15.19 -6.19
C ASP A 71 20.21 13.91 -6.18
N PHE A 72 18.94 14.02 -5.81
CA PHE A 72 17.98 12.94 -5.64
C PHE A 72 16.86 13.11 -6.67
N TYR A 73 16.66 12.14 -7.53
CA TYR A 73 15.66 12.16 -8.59
C TYR A 73 14.55 11.16 -8.23
N LEU A 74 13.39 11.66 -7.86
CA LEU A 74 12.22 10.86 -7.52
C LEU A 74 11.31 10.67 -8.72
N THR A 75 11.01 9.41 -9.04
CA THR A 75 10.02 8.99 -10.04
C THR A 75 9.10 7.94 -9.42
N SER A 76 7.85 7.85 -9.90
CA SER A 76 6.88 6.90 -9.36
C SER A 76 6.03 6.28 -10.46
N ASP A 77 5.81 4.96 -10.38
CA ASP A 77 4.85 4.21 -11.22
C ASP A 77 3.44 4.21 -10.60
N LEU A 78 3.27 4.85 -9.42
CA LEU A 78 2.08 4.75 -8.59
C LEU A 78 1.16 5.96 -8.86
N PRO A 79 -0.12 5.75 -9.23
CA PRO A 79 -1.07 6.84 -9.42
C PRO A 79 -1.42 7.51 -8.08
N GLU A 80 -1.47 8.82 -8.07
CA GLU A 80 -1.83 9.61 -6.90
C GLU A 80 -3.34 9.55 -6.59
N GLY A 81 -3.70 9.50 -5.30
CA GLY A 81 -5.09 9.63 -4.84
C GLY A 81 -5.99 8.41 -5.12
N LYS A 82 -5.45 7.31 -5.61
CA LYS A 82 -6.20 6.10 -5.98
C LYS A 82 -6.16 4.97 -4.93
N GLY A 83 -5.30 5.09 -3.91
CA GLY A 83 -5.13 4.08 -2.88
C GLY A 83 -4.02 3.07 -3.15
N MET A 84 -2.98 3.51 -3.88
CA MET A 84 -1.76 2.72 -4.13
C MET A 84 -0.57 3.12 -3.24
N ALA A 85 -0.80 3.81 -2.14
CA ALA A 85 0.22 4.27 -1.19
C ALA A 85 1.35 5.08 -1.85
N SER A 86 1.06 5.79 -2.97
CA SER A 86 2.08 6.53 -3.73
C SER A 86 2.83 7.55 -2.86
N SER A 87 2.10 8.31 -2.05
CA SER A 87 2.69 9.30 -1.15
C SER A 87 3.57 8.64 -0.07
N SER A 88 3.13 7.54 0.54
CA SER A 88 3.93 6.81 1.53
C SER A 88 5.18 6.20 0.89
N ALA A 89 5.09 5.68 -0.34
CA ALA A 89 6.23 5.14 -1.08
C ALA A 89 7.27 6.24 -1.40
N ASP A 90 6.82 7.41 -1.87
CA ASP A 90 7.68 8.56 -2.12
C ASP A 90 8.42 9.01 -0.87
N ILE A 91 7.69 9.18 0.24
CA ILE A 91 8.24 9.58 1.54
C ILE A 91 9.31 8.57 1.99
N CYS A 92 8.97 7.27 1.99
CA CYS A 92 9.87 6.23 2.47
C CYS A 92 11.11 6.06 1.57
N ALA A 93 10.95 6.18 0.25
CA ALA A 93 12.07 6.12 -0.69
C ALA A 93 13.06 7.28 -0.47
N VAL A 94 12.55 8.49 -0.25
CA VAL A 94 13.37 9.67 0.05
C VAL A 94 14.09 9.53 1.39
N LEU A 95 13.38 9.13 2.46
CA LEU A 95 13.98 8.90 3.78
C LEU A 95 15.11 7.86 3.71
N ALA A 96 14.85 6.75 3.03
CA ALA A 96 15.83 5.68 2.85
C ALA A 96 17.05 6.16 2.05
N ALA A 97 16.83 6.86 0.93
CA ALA A 97 17.91 7.32 0.06
C ALA A 97 18.88 8.25 0.82
N VAL A 98 18.38 9.19 1.61
CA VAL A 98 19.22 10.06 2.44
C VAL A 98 20.03 9.23 3.44
N GLY A 99 19.42 8.29 4.14
CA GLY A 99 20.12 7.42 5.08
C GLY A 99 21.23 6.60 4.43
N PHE A 100 20.96 6.03 3.24
CA PHE A 100 21.93 5.20 2.52
C PHE A 100 23.15 6.00 2.02
N VAL A 101 22.97 7.21 1.46
CA VAL A 101 24.12 8.02 0.99
C VAL A 101 25.00 8.52 2.14
N LEU A 102 24.42 8.66 3.33
CA LEU A 102 25.17 9.03 4.54
C LEU A 102 25.89 7.86 5.21
N GLY A 103 25.76 6.62 4.66
CA GLY A 103 26.30 5.42 5.29
C GLY A 103 25.59 5.04 6.62
N ARG A 104 24.44 5.64 6.88
CA ARG A 104 23.59 5.40 8.05
C ARG A 104 22.17 4.99 7.59
N PRO A 105 21.95 3.77 7.08
CA PRO A 105 20.63 3.31 6.72
C PRO A 105 19.66 3.45 7.89
N LEU A 106 18.51 4.06 7.64
CA LEU A 106 17.46 4.19 8.65
C LEU A 106 16.80 2.82 8.85
N ARG A 107 16.56 2.46 10.12
CA ARG A 107 15.81 1.24 10.46
C ARG A 107 14.32 1.42 10.11
N GLU A 108 13.63 0.34 9.81
CA GLU A 108 12.20 0.36 9.48
C GLU A 108 11.37 1.15 10.49
N GLN A 109 11.61 0.96 11.79
CA GLN A 109 10.91 1.70 12.84
C GLN A 109 11.20 3.21 12.82
N GLU A 110 12.39 3.64 12.40
CA GLU A 110 12.74 5.06 12.24
C GLU A 110 12.01 5.64 11.02
N ILE A 111 11.99 4.90 9.90
CA ILE A 111 11.25 5.29 8.69
C ILE A 111 9.76 5.43 8.99
N GLY A 112 9.15 4.42 9.63
CA GLY A 112 7.74 4.45 10.00
C GLY A 112 7.37 5.68 10.81
N ARG A 113 8.14 5.97 11.87
CA ARG A 113 7.91 7.15 12.72
C ARG A 113 8.09 8.48 11.96
N LEU A 114 9.13 8.58 11.14
CA LEU A 114 9.37 9.78 10.34
C LEU A 114 8.27 9.98 9.30
N ALA A 115 7.89 8.93 8.58
CA ALA A 115 6.81 8.98 7.60
C ALA A 115 5.48 9.36 8.24
N ALA A 116 5.12 8.74 9.38
CA ALA A 116 3.89 9.04 10.11
C ALA A 116 3.85 10.48 10.66
N SER A 117 5.00 11.13 10.91
CA SER A 117 5.05 12.55 11.26
C SER A 117 4.68 13.49 10.12
N ILE A 118 4.64 12.99 8.89
CA ILE A 118 4.25 13.73 7.70
C ILE A 118 2.77 13.49 7.37
N GLU A 119 2.37 12.20 7.35
CA GLU A 119 1.00 11.74 7.14
C GLU A 119 0.83 10.31 7.69
N PRO A 120 -0.42 9.84 7.93
CA PRO A 120 -0.66 8.43 8.21
C PRO A 120 -0.04 7.56 7.11
N THR A 121 0.79 6.59 7.49
CA THR A 121 1.67 5.89 6.56
C THR A 121 1.33 4.41 6.42
N ASP A 122 1.74 3.84 5.30
CA ASP A 122 1.64 2.42 4.97
C ASP A 122 2.93 1.68 5.30
N GLY A 123 2.85 0.39 5.66
CA GLY A 123 4.01 -0.43 6.06
C GLY A 123 4.82 -1.04 4.90
N ILE A 124 4.68 -0.49 3.70
CA ILE A 124 5.31 -0.97 2.47
C ILE A 124 6.85 -1.02 2.50
N PHE A 125 7.46 -0.24 3.39
CA PHE A 125 8.91 -0.19 3.61
C PHE A 125 9.44 -1.32 4.50
N CYS A 126 8.57 -2.07 5.18
CA CYS A 126 8.94 -3.21 6.00
C CYS A 126 9.20 -4.45 5.14
N ARG A 127 10.26 -5.19 5.44
CA ARG A 127 10.58 -6.42 4.72
C ARG A 127 9.58 -7.52 5.08
N GLY A 128 8.64 -7.79 4.16
CA GLY A 128 7.50 -8.68 4.35
C GLY A 128 6.18 -7.92 4.24
N MET A 129 5.12 -8.43 4.83
CA MET A 129 3.81 -7.79 4.90
C MET A 129 3.55 -7.31 6.34
N ALA A 130 3.53 -6.00 6.54
CA ALA A 130 3.50 -5.40 7.86
C ALA A 130 2.07 -5.24 8.41
N VAL A 131 1.93 -5.49 9.71
CA VAL A 131 0.82 -5.01 10.54
C VAL A 131 1.33 -3.78 11.29
N MET A 132 0.73 -2.63 11.06
CA MET A 132 1.20 -1.41 11.68
C MET A 132 0.08 -0.47 12.11
N GLU A 133 0.43 0.48 12.95
CA GLU A 133 -0.39 1.62 13.33
C GLU A 133 -0.06 2.80 12.40
N PRO A 134 -1.00 3.23 11.52
CA PRO A 134 -0.68 4.20 10.48
C PRO A 134 -0.34 5.59 11.00
N ASP A 135 -0.97 6.02 12.10
CA ASP A 135 -0.84 7.38 12.65
C ASP A 135 0.51 7.61 13.38
N THR A 136 1.12 6.54 13.89
CA THR A 136 2.40 6.61 14.63
C THR A 136 3.57 5.98 13.87
N GLY A 137 3.28 5.17 12.85
CA GLY A 137 4.28 4.38 12.13
C GLY A 137 4.83 3.20 12.95
N ARG A 138 4.14 2.80 14.04
CA ARG A 138 4.54 1.68 14.89
C ARG A 138 4.26 0.36 14.21
N ILE A 139 5.30 -0.42 13.93
CA ILE A 139 5.21 -1.77 13.40
C ILE A 139 4.82 -2.70 14.56
N LYS A 140 3.70 -3.43 14.41
CA LYS A 140 3.17 -4.38 15.41
C LYS A 140 3.62 -5.80 15.14
N ALA A 141 3.62 -6.21 13.87
CA ALA A 141 4.05 -7.53 13.42
C ALA A 141 4.43 -7.48 11.94
N VAL A 142 5.13 -8.49 11.46
CA VAL A 142 5.46 -8.66 10.04
C VAL A 142 5.32 -10.14 9.69
N PHE A 143 4.58 -10.43 8.62
CA PHE A 143 4.57 -11.75 7.98
C PHE A 143 5.74 -11.82 7.01
N SER A 144 6.68 -12.72 7.29
CA SER A 144 7.93 -12.87 6.51
C SER A 144 7.72 -13.60 5.18
N GLN A 145 6.68 -14.40 5.08
CA GLN A 145 6.34 -15.13 3.87
C GLN A 145 5.01 -14.60 3.31
N VAL A 146 5.07 -14.10 2.09
CA VAL A 146 3.91 -13.58 1.37
C VAL A 146 3.50 -14.58 0.30
N PRO A 147 2.23 -15.01 0.25
CA PRO A 147 1.79 -15.97 -0.76
C PRO A 147 1.86 -15.37 -2.16
N LYS A 148 2.15 -16.21 -3.16
CA LYS A 148 2.16 -15.79 -4.56
C LYS A 148 0.73 -15.58 -5.04
N LEU A 149 0.38 -14.32 -5.28
CA LEU A 149 -0.94 -13.91 -5.77
C LEU A 149 -0.78 -12.79 -6.81
N SER A 150 -1.64 -12.81 -7.79
CA SER A 150 -1.85 -11.69 -8.71
C SER A 150 -3.13 -10.95 -8.33
N ILE A 151 -3.19 -9.67 -8.66
CA ILE A 151 -4.28 -8.76 -8.29
C ILE A 151 -4.75 -8.05 -9.55
N ALA A 152 -5.97 -8.32 -9.97
CA ALA A 152 -6.63 -7.51 -11.00
C ALA A 152 -7.19 -6.25 -10.32
N VAL A 153 -6.69 -5.08 -10.71
CA VAL A 153 -7.00 -3.79 -10.10
C VAL A 153 -8.14 -3.13 -10.86
N PHE A 154 -9.16 -2.71 -10.13
CA PHE A 154 -10.31 -1.98 -10.67
C PHE A 154 -10.47 -0.62 -9.97
N ASP A 155 -10.92 0.37 -10.73
CA ASP A 155 -11.25 1.71 -10.25
C ASP A 155 -12.77 1.89 -10.23
N SER A 156 -13.33 2.19 -9.08
CA SER A 156 -14.76 2.53 -8.93
C SER A 156 -15.12 3.94 -9.36
N GLY A 157 -14.15 4.68 -9.91
CA GLY A 157 -14.31 6.05 -10.33
C GLY A 157 -14.25 7.09 -9.20
N GLY A 158 -14.28 8.36 -9.59
CA GLY A 158 -14.19 9.47 -8.65
C GLY A 158 -12.77 9.77 -8.15
N ILE A 159 -12.70 10.69 -7.21
CA ILE A 159 -11.47 11.09 -6.50
C ILE A 159 -11.78 11.16 -5.01
N VAL A 160 -10.97 10.54 -4.19
CA VAL A 160 -11.04 10.66 -2.73
C VAL A 160 -10.08 11.74 -2.29
N ASP A 161 -10.60 12.84 -1.70
CA ASP A 161 -9.76 13.79 -0.97
C ASP A 161 -9.28 13.13 0.33
N THR A 162 -8.06 12.61 0.31
CA THR A 162 -7.45 11.90 1.43
C THR A 162 -7.26 12.80 2.66
N VAL A 163 -7.09 14.11 2.48
CA VAL A 163 -6.95 15.08 3.58
C VAL A 163 -8.30 15.29 4.27
N ALA A 164 -9.36 15.49 3.51
CA ALA A 164 -10.72 15.59 4.06
C ALA A 164 -11.17 14.23 4.66
N PHE A 165 -10.80 13.13 4.05
CA PHE A 165 -11.14 11.78 4.51
C PHE A 165 -10.54 11.45 5.88
N HIS A 166 -9.31 11.86 6.17
CA HIS A 166 -8.65 11.70 7.48
C HIS A 166 -9.10 12.74 8.52
N GLY A 167 -9.97 13.69 8.15
CA GLY A 167 -10.50 14.72 9.02
C GLY A 167 -11.49 14.24 10.09
N LYS A 168 -11.98 15.17 10.93
CA LYS A 168 -12.76 14.94 12.17
C LYS A 168 -14.04 14.09 12.05
N GLY A 169 -14.57 13.85 10.84
CA GLY A 169 -15.82 13.08 10.62
C GLY A 169 -15.66 11.56 10.75
N ARG A 170 -14.47 11.01 10.58
CA ARG A 170 -14.19 9.57 10.58
C ARG A 170 -14.37 8.88 11.93
N ARG A 171 -14.30 9.62 13.04
CA ARG A 171 -14.42 9.07 14.42
C ARG A 171 -15.81 8.53 14.78
N ARG A 172 -16.86 8.78 13.97
CA ARG A 172 -18.23 8.39 14.30
C ARG A 172 -18.66 7.03 13.75
N ARG A 173 -18.02 6.54 12.68
CA ARG A 173 -18.33 5.22 12.09
C ARG A 173 -17.12 4.29 12.25
N LYS A 174 -17.35 3.10 12.77
CA LYS A 174 -16.31 2.07 12.91
C LYS A 174 -16.70 0.88 12.04
N PRO A 175 -15.72 0.21 11.41
CA PRO A 175 -15.96 -1.07 10.74
C PRO A 175 -16.54 -2.11 11.69
N ASP A 176 -17.21 -3.11 11.14
CA ASP A 176 -17.72 -4.23 11.95
C ASP A 176 -16.55 -4.95 12.65
N SER A 177 -16.52 -4.85 13.97
CA SER A 177 -15.46 -5.43 14.80
C SER A 177 -15.41 -6.95 14.74
N LYS A 178 -16.56 -7.63 14.51
CA LYS A 178 -16.60 -9.09 14.37
C LYS A 178 -15.97 -9.53 13.07
N ALA A 179 -16.25 -8.84 11.96
CA ALA A 179 -15.64 -9.11 10.66
C ALA A 179 -14.11 -8.85 10.69
N ILE A 180 -13.70 -7.76 11.34
CA ILE A 180 -12.26 -7.46 11.52
C ILE A 180 -11.57 -8.53 12.37
N ALA A 181 -12.17 -8.95 13.49
CA ALA A 181 -11.62 -10.02 14.34
C ALA A 181 -11.53 -11.37 13.59
N ALA A 182 -12.58 -11.72 12.83
CA ALA A 182 -12.57 -12.93 12.02
C ALA A 182 -11.48 -12.90 10.93
N GLY A 183 -11.28 -11.75 10.27
CA GLY A 183 -10.20 -11.58 9.31
C GLY A 183 -8.82 -11.70 9.95
N MET A 184 -8.59 -11.04 11.09
CA MET A 184 -7.31 -11.16 11.81
C MET A 184 -7.00 -12.58 12.27
N ALA A 185 -8.01 -13.36 12.64
CA ALA A 185 -7.84 -14.78 13.00
C ALA A 185 -7.38 -15.66 11.83
N LEU A 186 -7.59 -15.24 10.58
CA LEU A 186 -7.12 -15.94 9.38
C LEU A 186 -5.64 -15.61 9.05
N LEU A 187 -5.15 -14.46 9.52
CA LEU A 187 -3.77 -14.03 9.26
C LEU A 187 -2.82 -14.70 10.27
N GLN A 188 -2.42 -15.92 9.97
CA GLN A 188 -1.48 -16.73 10.77
C GLN A 188 -0.28 -17.13 9.91
N ASP A 189 0.86 -17.34 10.54
CA ASP A 189 2.09 -17.79 9.88
C ASP A 189 2.17 -19.34 9.89
N PRO A 190 2.37 -20.03 8.74
CA PRO A 190 2.52 -19.49 7.39
C PRO A 190 1.18 -18.99 6.80
N LEU A 191 1.24 -17.83 6.16
CA LEU A 191 0.08 -17.20 5.54
C LEU A 191 -0.26 -17.87 4.21
N THR A 192 -1.49 -18.39 4.07
CA THR A 192 -1.95 -18.98 2.80
C THR A 192 -2.68 -17.96 1.93
N ALA A 193 -2.71 -18.23 0.62
CA ALA A 193 -3.43 -17.39 -0.35
C ALA A 193 -4.92 -17.26 -0.01
N GLU A 194 -5.56 -18.36 0.34
CA GLU A 194 -6.98 -18.43 0.70
C GLU A 194 -7.28 -17.63 1.96
N ASN A 195 -6.47 -17.79 3.01
CA ASN A 195 -6.67 -17.09 4.27
C ASN A 195 -6.44 -15.58 4.10
N LEU A 196 -5.42 -15.17 3.33
CA LEU A 196 -5.17 -13.78 3.01
C LEU A 196 -6.33 -13.18 2.22
N GLY A 197 -6.80 -13.84 1.17
CA GLY A 197 -7.91 -13.36 0.34
C GLY A 197 -9.21 -13.22 1.14
N ARG A 198 -9.53 -14.19 1.98
CA ARG A 198 -10.71 -14.15 2.87
C ARG A 198 -10.61 -13.02 3.90
N ALA A 199 -9.44 -12.84 4.53
CA ALA A 199 -9.21 -11.75 5.47
C ALA A 199 -9.39 -10.38 4.80
N ALA A 200 -8.84 -10.21 3.60
CA ALA A 200 -9.00 -9.01 2.79
C ALA A 200 -10.47 -8.73 2.46
N THR A 201 -11.23 -9.77 2.09
CA THR A 201 -12.67 -9.65 1.78
C THR A 201 -13.47 -9.22 3.02
N TYR A 202 -13.20 -9.81 4.19
CA TYR A 202 -13.87 -9.39 5.43
C TYR A 202 -13.60 -7.91 5.74
N SER A 203 -12.34 -7.48 5.62
CA SER A 203 -11.98 -6.09 5.84
C SER A 203 -12.62 -5.15 4.82
N ALA A 204 -12.59 -5.52 3.55
CA ALA A 204 -13.14 -4.70 2.46
C ALA A 204 -14.63 -4.46 2.63
N LEU A 205 -15.42 -5.48 2.96
CA LEU A 205 -16.85 -5.37 3.23
C LEU A 205 -17.13 -4.57 4.51
N ALA A 206 -16.40 -4.85 5.60
CA ALA A 206 -16.59 -4.14 6.86
C ALA A 206 -16.31 -2.63 6.76
N ASN A 207 -15.38 -2.23 5.89
CA ASN A 207 -14.97 -0.83 5.72
C ASN A 207 -15.86 -0.03 4.75
N GLN A 208 -16.86 -0.63 4.09
CA GLN A 208 -17.81 0.12 3.25
C GLN A 208 -18.58 1.20 4.03
N VAL A 209 -18.74 1.03 5.33
CA VAL A 209 -19.31 2.04 6.22
C VAL A 209 -18.48 3.33 6.29
N LEU A 210 -17.19 3.28 5.98
CA LEU A 210 -16.26 4.43 5.98
C LEU A 210 -16.14 5.10 4.62
N LEU A 211 -16.04 4.30 3.57
CA LEU A 211 -15.95 4.74 2.18
C LEU A 211 -16.66 3.72 1.30
N GLU A 212 -17.94 3.97 1.09
CA GLU A 212 -18.80 3.15 0.25
C GLU A 212 -18.35 3.25 -1.23
N LYS A 213 -18.31 2.10 -1.89
CA LYS A 213 -18.08 1.99 -3.33
C LYS A 213 -19.34 1.46 -4.01
N PRO A 214 -19.64 1.92 -5.24
CA PRO A 214 -20.83 1.49 -5.97
C PRO A 214 -20.90 -0.04 -6.09
N ASP A 215 -22.02 -0.63 -5.70
CA ASP A 215 -22.33 -2.06 -5.84
C ASP A 215 -21.25 -3.02 -5.32
N PHE A 216 -20.39 -2.56 -4.38
CA PHE A 216 -19.22 -3.33 -3.95
C PHE A 216 -19.55 -4.72 -3.40
N PRO A 217 -20.59 -4.95 -2.58
CA PRO A 217 -20.94 -6.30 -2.13
C PRO A 217 -21.28 -7.26 -3.29
N ALA A 218 -22.03 -6.77 -4.29
CA ALA A 218 -22.37 -7.56 -5.48
C ALA A 218 -21.13 -7.80 -6.37
N PHE A 219 -20.24 -6.80 -6.48
CA PHE A 219 -18.95 -6.95 -7.17
C PHE A 219 -18.10 -8.06 -6.53
N VAL A 220 -17.99 -8.07 -5.20
CA VAL A 220 -17.27 -9.10 -4.43
C VAL A 220 -17.88 -10.49 -4.66
N GLU A 221 -19.20 -10.61 -4.53
CA GLU A 221 -19.91 -11.88 -4.75
C GLU A 221 -19.66 -12.42 -6.16
N ARG A 222 -19.72 -11.55 -7.18
CA ARG A 222 -19.47 -11.92 -8.58
C ARG A 222 -18.03 -12.34 -8.82
N ALA A 223 -17.07 -11.67 -8.22
CA ALA A 223 -15.65 -12.01 -8.32
C ALA A 223 -15.37 -13.39 -7.72
N LEU A 224 -15.91 -13.66 -6.53
CA LEU A 224 -15.71 -14.92 -5.81
C LEU A 224 -16.39 -16.15 -6.48
N GLN A 225 -17.25 -15.96 -7.49
CA GLN A 225 -17.76 -17.07 -8.30
C GLN A 225 -16.68 -17.71 -9.19
N LYS A 226 -15.54 -17.07 -9.36
CA LYS A 226 -14.44 -17.60 -10.17
C LYS A 226 -13.51 -18.45 -9.30
N PRO A 227 -13.28 -19.73 -9.67
CA PRO A 227 -12.51 -20.67 -8.83
C PRO A 227 -11.08 -20.22 -8.53
N CYS A 228 -10.45 -19.44 -9.44
CA CYS A 228 -9.09 -18.91 -9.23
C CYS A 228 -9.05 -17.69 -8.28
N VAL A 229 -10.21 -17.06 -8.00
CA VAL A 229 -10.29 -15.87 -7.14
C VAL A 229 -10.38 -16.30 -5.67
N VAL A 230 -9.44 -15.82 -4.87
CA VAL A 230 -9.36 -16.15 -3.43
C VAL A 230 -9.88 -15.04 -2.53
N GLY A 231 -10.08 -13.83 -3.06
CA GLY A 231 -10.60 -12.70 -2.27
C GLY A 231 -10.59 -11.38 -3.02
N VAL A 232 -11.13 -10.37 -2.36
CA VAL A 232 -11.19 -8.99 -2.87
C VAL A 232 -10.82 -8.03 -1.75
N ASN A 233 -9.93 -7.08 -2.03
CA ASN A 233 -9.69 -5.97 -1.12
C ASN A 233 -10.21 -4.64 -1.67
N THR A 234 -10.02 -3.59 -0.90
CA THR A 234 -10.31 -2.23 -1.34
C THR A 234 -9.36 -1.24 -0.70
N ALA A 235 -9.04 -0.18 -1.42
CA ALA A 235 -8.39 0.97 -0.82
C ALA A 235 -9.36 1.68 0.13
N HIS A 236 -8.97 1.82 1.40
CA HIS A 236 -9.79 2.47 2.42
C HIS A 236 -9.67 4.00 2.40
N SER A 237 -8.75 4.54 1.59
CA SER A 237 -8.56 5.98 1.33
C SER A 237 -8.40 6.29 -0.16
N GLY A 238 -9.00 5.47 -1.04
CA GLY A 238 -8.91 5.58 -2.48
C GLY A 238 -10.08 4.91 -3.21
N THR A 239 -10.06 4.94 -4.53
CA THR A 239 -11.14 4.41 -5.38
C THR A 239 -10.87 2.99 -5.88
N PHE A 240 -9.68 2.45 -5.67
CA PHE A 240 -9.29 1.14 -6.18
C PHE A 240 -9.81 -0.01 -5.31
N ALA A 241 -10.07 -1.12 -5.99
CA ALA A 241 -10.25 -2.44 -5.41
C ALA A 241 -9.37 -3.45 -6.16
N GLY A 242 -8.91 -4.48 -5.46
CA GLY A 242 -8.09 -5.55 -6.00
C GLY A 242 -8.81 -6.89 -5.89
N VAL A 243 -8.87 -7.62 -6.99
CA VAL A 243 -9.36 -9.01 -7.03
C VAL A 243 -8.15 -9.92 -7.00
N PHE A 244 -7.95 -10.63 -5.88
CA PHE A 244 -6.84 -11.57 -5.68
C PHE A 244 -7.12 -12.90 -6.35
N PHE A 245 -6.17 -13.38 -7.14
CA PHE A 245 -6.29 -14.67 -7.80
C PHE A 245 -4.96 -15.42 -7.84
N THR A 246 -5.04 -16.75 -7.92
CA THR A 246 -3.89 -17.62 -8.18
C THR A 246 -3.70 -17.80 -9.67
N GLU A 247 -2.46 -17.68 -10.13
CA GLU A 247 -2.12 -17.99 -11.52
C GLU A 247 -2.15 -19.51 -11.74
N GLY A 248 -2.70 -19.95 -12.85
CA GLY A 248 -2.80 -21.37 -13.24
C GLY A 248 -2.71 -21.55 -14.76
N GLU A 249 -2.48 -22.79 -15.21
CA GLU A 249 -2.47 -23.12 -16.62
C GLU A 249 -3.81 -22.77 -17.29
N GLY A 250 -3.75 -22.08 -18.42
CA GLY A 250 -4.92 -21.73 -19.23
C GLY A 250 -5.74 -20.54 -18.72
N LEU A 251 -5.36 -19.88 -17.62
CA LEU A 251 -6.06 -18.70 -17.12
C LEU A 251 -5.82 -17.50 -18.06
N ASP A 252 -6.87 -16.99 -18.68
CA ASP A 252 -6.90 -15.68 -19.33
C ASP A 252 -7.56 -14.67 -18.40
N VAL A 253 -6.75 -13.90 -17.69
CA VAL A 253 -7.21 -12.90 -16.71
C VAL A 253 -8.23 -11.93 -17.32
N ARG A 254 -8.04 -11.51 -18.58
CA ARG A 254 -8.97 -10.59 -19.25
C ARG A 254 -10.30 -11.26 -19.57
N ALA A 255 -10.29 -12.49 -20.07
CA ALA A 255 -11.51 -13.22 -20.40
C ALA A 255 -12.23 -13.74 -19.16
N ASP A 256 -11.48 -14.26 -18.18
CA ASP A 256 -12.05 -15.00 -17.05
C ASP A 256 -12.45 -14.12 -15.87
N ILE A 257 -11.72 -13.02 -15.65
CA ILE A 257 -11.94 -12.13 -14.49
C ILE A 257 -12.44 -10.76 -14.96
N VAL A 258 -11.69 -10.09 -15.84
CA VAL A 258 -11.92 -8.67 -16.15
C VAL A 258 -13.23 -8.48 -16.91
N ARG A 259 -13.41 -9.13 -18.06
CA ARG A 259 -14.63 -8.95 -18.88
C ARG A 259 -15.92 -9.27 -18.14
N PRO A 260 -16.03 -10.39 -17.39
CA PRO A 260 -17.26 -10.68 -16.64
C PRO A 260 -17.59 -9.65 -15.56
N LEU A 261 -16.57 -9.04 -14.94
CA LEU A 261 -16.76 -8.02 -13.91
C LEU A 261 -17.12 -6.66 -14.53
N THR A 262 -16.39 -6.20 -15.55
CA THR A 262 -16.69 -4.92 -16.21
C THR A 262 -18.01 -4.93 -16.96
N ALA A 263 -18.44 -6.08 -17.49
CA ALA A 263 -19.75 -6.23 -18.13
C ALA A 263 -20.91 -6.17 -17.12
N ALA A 264 -20.71 -6.70 -15.89
CA ALA A 264 -21.72 -6.69 -14.84
C ALA A 264 -21.75 -5.36 -14.07
N PHE A 265 -20.61 -4.68 -14.00
CA PHE A 265 -20.42 -3.44 -13.22
C PHE A 265 -19.77 -2.37 -14.11
N PRO A 266 -20.53 -1.66 -14.96
CA PRO A 266 -19.97 -0.72 -15.93
C PRO A 266 -19.30 0.51 -15.32
N ASP A 267 -19.59 0.84 -14.06
CA ASP A 267 -18.95 1.93 -13.30
C ASP A 267 -17.53 1.54 -12.81
N TRP A 268 -17.17 0.26 -12.93
CA TRP A 268 -15.86 -0.24 -12.54
C TRP A 268 -14.96 -0.40 -13.77
N THR A 269 -13.85 0.32 -13.79
CA THR A 269 -12.86 0.26 -14.87
C THR A 269 -11.68 -0.60 -14.45
N TYR A 270 -11.33 -1.59 -15.27
CA TYR A 270 -10.08 -2.32 -15.08
C TYR A 270 -8.88 -1.41 -15.38
N VAL A 271 -7.91 -1.42 -14.47
CA VAL A 271 -6.72 -0.55 -14.54
C VAL A 271 -5.49 -1.35 -14.99
N ASP A 272 -5.13 -2.38 -14.24
CA ASP A 272 -3.90 -3.16 -14.45
C ASP A 272 -4.00 -4.51 -13.70
N THR A 273 -3.06 -5.40 -13.98
CA THR A 273 -2.78 -6.57 -13.14
C THR A 273 -1.40 -6.40 -12.52
N VAL A 274 -1.34 -6.48 -11.19
CA VAL A 274 -0.12 -6.37 -10.40
C VAL A 274 0.09 -7.64 -9.58
N ARG A 275 1.30 -7.82 -9.02
CA ARG A 275 1.61 -8.96 -8.17
C ARG A 275 1.75 -8.53 -6.72
N LEU A 276 1.17 -9.31 -5.83
CA LEU A 276 1.46 -9.23 -4.41
C LEU A 276 2.91 -9.66 -4.19
N GLN A 277 3.64 -8.91 -3.39
CA GLN A 277 5.03 -9.21 -3.07
C GLN A 277 5.38 -8.83 -1.63
N GLU A 278 6.59 -9.14 -1.23
CA GLU A 278 7.15 -8.61 0.02
C GLU A 278 7.36 -7.10 -0.10
N GLY A 279 7.02 -6.37 0.95
CA GLY A 279 7.44 -4.99 1.12
C GLY A 279 8.94 -4.90 1.35
N GLY A 280 9.43 -3.69 1.54
CA GLY A 280 10.83 -3.44 1.86
C GLY A 280 11.44 -2.30 1.06
N ILE A 281 12.69 -2.02 1.38
CA ILE A 281 13.51 -1.01 0.69
C ILE A 281 14.53 -1.76 -0.15
N PHE A 282 14.41 -1.66 -1.46
CA PHE A 282 15.32 -2.30 -2.40
C PHE A 282 16.39 -1.31 -2.83
N MET A 283 17.65 -1.74 -2.73
CA MET A 283 18.81 -0.91 -3.07
C MET A 283 19.65 -1.57 -4.16
N GLU A 284 20.01 -0.79 -5.17
CA GLU A 284 20.94 -1.17 -6.23
C GLU A 284 22.03 -0.09 -6.36
N ARG A 285 23.28 -0.50 -6.53
CA ARG A 285 24.41 0.40 -6.85
C ARG A 285 24.92 0.09 -8.25
N ARG A 286 25.10 1.13 -9.07
CA ARG A 286 25.65 1.07 -10.42
C ARG A 286 26.92 1.91 -10.56
#